data_7f94d1e10d5a693edc57cfab0c02ccb6
#
_entry.id   7f94d1e10d5a693edc57cfab0c02ccb6
#
_cell.length_a   1.000
_cell.length_b   1.000
_cell.length_c   1.000
_cell.angle_alpha   90.00
_cell.angle_beta   90.00
_cell.angle_gamma   90.00
#
_symmetry.space_group_name_H-M   'P 1'
#
loop_
_entity.id
_entity.type
_entity.pdbx_description
1 polymer ?
#
loop_
_entity_poly.entity_id
_entity_poly.type
_entity_poly.pdbx_seq_one_letter_code
_entity_poly.pdbx_strand_id
1 'polypeptide(L)'
;MTHDHTPLALPSNRRTFLTRSGLSLGTVAMASLAARSARAAAPSNSSGLVGLPHFAPKAKRVIYLFQSGAPSQFESFEYKPRLNELHATELPDSVRMGQRLTGMTSGQASFPVARSKFAFHQHGGGGTWISELFPHIATQSDDLCVIRSMHTEAINHDPAITFFQTGSQLAGRPSMGAWIAYGLGSLNDNLPSFLVMISRGTGRAAGQPLYDRLWGSGPLPSQYQGVKLRASSEPILYLANPAGCPPQIRRQMLDDLRGLNQQSLERLHDPEIATRIEQYELAFRMQTAVPDLMEFSDEPEHVLAMYGPEVNKPGTYARNCLLARRLAERDVRFIQLYHMGWDQHDNLPDHMSKQAKDVDQPSAALIADLKQRGLLDDTLIIWGGEFGRTVYCQGTLTNETYGRDHHPRSFSIFMAGGGIKGGMTYGATDDYGYNIVEGPMHVNDLHATVLHCLGIDHERLTIPFQGLDLRLSGVEQRRVVSEILS
;
A
#
# COMPACT_ATOMS: atom_id res chain seq x y z
N MET A 1 -40.74 -15.97 -69.85
CA MET A 1 -39.81 -15.00 -69.23
C MET A 1 -39.84 -15.29 -67.74
N THR A 2 -38.94 -16.09 -67.27
CA THR A 2 -38.81 -16.49 -65.86
C THR A 2 -37.70 -15.62 -65.25
N HIS A 3 -38.09 -14.77 -64.30
CA HIS A 3 -37.12 -14.00 -63.51
C HIS A 3 -36.54 -14.86 -62.39
N ASP A 4 -35.23 -15.07 -62.50
CA ASP A 4 -34.40 -15.75 -61.53
C ASP A 4 -34.01 -14.73 -60.40
N HIS A 5 -34.49 -14.97 -59.17
CA HIS A 5 -34.15 -14.17 -58.01
C HIS A 5 -33.05 -14.91 -57.24
N THR A 6 -31.79 -14.51 -57.48
CA THR A 6 -30.66 -14.89 -56.65
C THR A 6 -30.67 -14.08 -55.34
N PRO A 7 -30.68 -14.67 -54.15
CA PRO A 7 -30.64 -13.88 -52.92
C PRO A 7 -29.25 -13.30 -52.68
N LEU A 8 -29.18 -11.99 -52.45
CA LEU A 8 -28.01 -11.25 -52.04
C LEU A 8 -27.48 -11.81 -50.71
N ALA A 9 -26.25 -12.32 -50.72
CA ALA A 9 -25.53 -12.72 -49.53
C ALA A 9 -25.21 -11.51 -48.66
N LEU A 10 -25.76 -11.44 -47.47
CA LEU A 10 -25.41 -10.45 -46.44
C LEU A 10 -23.94 -10.57 -46.06
N PRO A 11 -23.18 -9.50 -45.85
CA PRO A 11 -21.79 -9.58 -45.45
C PRO A 11 -21.68 -10.26 -44.08
N SER A 12 -20.99 -11.38 -44.03
CA SER A 12 -20.70 -12.10 -42.79
C SER A 12 -19.82 -11.23 -41.88
N ASN A 13 -20.29 -10.94 -40.66
CA ASN A 13 -19.47 -10.28 -39.66
C ASN A 13 -18.36 -11.27 -39.18
N ARG A 14 -17.31 -10.73 -38.51
CA ARG A 14 -16.16 -11.51 -38.03
C ARG A 14 -16.56 -12.75 -37.22
N ARG A 15 -17.69 -12.70 -36.54
CA ARG A 15 -18.20 -13.79 -35.69
C ARG A 15 -18.77 -14.92 -36.55
N THR A 16 -19.50 -14.59 -37.61
CA THR A 16 -20.05 -15.58 -38.56
C THR A 16 -18.97 -16.23 -39.42
N PHE A 17 -17.88 -15.49 -39.73
CA PHE A 17 -16.70 -16.04 -40.39
C PHE A 17 -15.99 -17.09 -39.55
N LEU A 18 -15.76 -16.81 -38.24
CA LEU A 18 -15.10 -17.73 -37.29
C LEU A 18 -15.93 -18.99 -36.99
N THR A 19 -17.26 -18.90 -36.99
CA THR A 19 -18.14 -20.04 -36.76
C THR A 19 -18.33 -20.94 -38.00
N ARG A 20 -18.14 -20.39 -39.21
CA ARG A 20 -18.27 -21.16 -40.47
C ARG A 20 -16.98 -21.79 -40.97
N SER A 21 -15.82 -21.29 -40.58
CA SER A 21 -14.52 -21.92 -40.89
C SER A 21 -14.23 -23.04 -39.90
N GLY A 22 -14.95 -24.12 -39.99
CA GLY A 22 -14.84 -25.29 -39.13
C GLY A 22 -13.37 -25.76 -38.95
N LEU A 23 -13.01 -26.03 -37.69
CA LEU A 23 -11.80 -26.72 -37.27
C LEU A 23 -10.48 -26.13 -37.81
N SER A 24 -10.27 -24.80 -37.62
CA SER A 24 -8.94 -24.25 -37.74
C SER A 24 -8.21 -24.35 -36.40
N LEU A 25 -6.89 -24.50 -36.42
CA LEU A 25 -6.01 -24.48 -35.25
C LEU A 25 -6.29 -23.28 -34.32
N GLY A 26 -6.77 -22.14 -34.88
CA GLY A 26 -7.19 -20.96 -34.14
C GLY A 26 -8.43 -21.14 -33.27
N THR A 27 -9.42 -21.96 -33.67
CA THR A 27 -10.59 -22.27 -32.83
C THR A 27 -10.24 -23.18 -31.67
N VAL A 28 -9.32 -24.12 -31.85
CA VAL A 28 -8.82 -25.00 -30.78
C VAL A 28 -7.97 -24.17 -29.80
N ALA A 29 -7.12 -23.24 -30.29
CA ALA A 29 -6.36 -22.33 -29.46
C ALA A 29 -7.27 -21.35 -28.68
N MET A 30 -8.31 -20.80 -29.32
CA MET A 30 -9.30 -19.93 -28.65
C MET A 30 -10.17 -20.72 -27.67
N ALA A 31 -10.57 -21.95 -27.97
CA ALA A 31 -11.28 -22.80 -27.04
C ALA A 31 -10.40 -23.19 -25.84
N SER A 32 -9.11 -23.44 -26.04
CA SER A 32 -8.17 -23.71 -24.94
C SER A 32 -7.86 -22.47 -24.09
N LEU A 33 -7.82 -21.28 -24.68
CA LEU A 33 -7.72 -20.00 -23.99
C LEU A 33 -9.03 -19.67 -23.23
N ALA A 34 -10.19 -19.90 -23.85
CA ALA A 34 -11.49 -19.74 -23.21
C ALA A 34 -11.70 -20.77 -22.08
N ALA A 35 -11.23 -22.01 -22.24
CA ALA A 35 -11.26 -23.05 -21.20
C ALA A 35 -10.26 -22.75 -20.05
N ARG A 36 -9.15 -22.08 -20.32
CA ARG A 36 -8.25 -21.54 -19.29
C ARG A 36 -8.87 -20.34 -18.57
N SER A 37 -9.57 -19.46 -19.28
CA SER A 37 -10.32 -18.35 -18.71
C SER A 37 -11.58 -18.81 -17.95
N ALA A 38 -12.25 -19.88 -18.41
CA ALA A 38 -13.40 -20.47 -17.71
C ALA A 38 -13.00 -21.29 -16.47
N ARG A 39 -11.73 -21.71 -16.34
CA ARG A 39 -11.19 -22.27 -15.09
C ARG A 39 -10.85 -21.23 -14.03
N ALA A 40 -10.78 -19.97 -14.39
CA ALA A 40 -10.88 -18.85 -13.49
C ALA A 40 -12.37 -18.45 -13.34
N ALA A 41 -13.21 -19.35 -12.85
CA ALA A 41 -14.43 -18.94 -12.17
C ALA A 41 -13.96 -18.00 -11.08
N ALA A 42 -14.34 -16.71 -11.17
CA ALA A 42 -13.97 -15.73 -10.16
C ALA A 42 -14.40 -16.32 -8.80
N PRO A 43 -13.46 -16.57 -7.87
CA PRO A 43 -13.83 -17.00 -6.55
C PRO A 43 -14.79 -15.96 -5.98
N SER A 44 -15.80 -16.39 -5.22
CA SER A 44 -16.61 -15.46 -4.43
C SER A 44 -15.66 -14.59 -3.61
N ASN A 45 -16.02 -13.33 -3.30
CA ASN A 45 -15.18 -12.40 -2.51
C ASN A 45 -14.65 -13.00 -1.19
N SER A 46 -15.31 -14.05 -0.68
CA SER A 46 -14.94 -14.78 0.53
C SER A 46 -13.91 -15.89 0.30
N SER A 47 -13.69 -16.38 -0.91
CA SER A 47 -12.73 -17.44 -1.19
C SER A 47 -11.57 -16.94 -2.03
N GLY A 48 -10.34 -17.01 -1.51
CA GLY A 48 -9.14 -16.78 -2.29
C GLY A 48 -8.94 -17.82 -3.40
N LEU A 49 -7.82 -17.71 -4.10
CA LEU A 49 -7.47 -18.68 -5.14
C LEU A 49 -7.29 -20.09 -4.55
N VAL A 50 -7.74 -21.10 -5.29
CA VAL A 50 -7.55 -22.50 -4.90
C VAL A 50 -6.05 -22.79 -4.76
N GLY A 51 -5.65 -23.38 -3.64
CA GLY A 51 -4.26 -23.71 -3.33
C GLY A 51 -3.48 -22.59 -2.64
N LEU A 52 -4.14 -21.50 -2.25
CA LEU A 52 -3.58 -20.47 -1.38
C LEU A 52 -4.19 -20.53 0.05
N PRO A 53 -3.40 -20.26 1.09
CA PRO A 53 -1.96 -19.96 1.06
C PRO A 53 -1.12 -21.18 0.66
N HIS A 54 0.09 -20.95 0.10
CA HIS A 54 1.00 -22.01 -0.34
C HIS A 54 1.65 -22.74 0.85
N PHE A 55 1.78 -22.06 1.97
CA PHE A 55 2.29 -22.56 3.25
C PHE A 55 1.64 -21.81 4.41
N ALA A 56 1.85 -22.25 5.65
CA ALA A 56 1.21 -21.66 6.81
C ALA A 56 1.59 -20.18 6.97
N PRO A 57 0.60 -19.26 6.94
CA PRO A 57 0.86 -17.84 7.08
C PRO A 57 1.23 -17.47 8.53
N LYS A 58 2.10 -16.48 8.69
CA LYS A 58 2.37 -15.81 9.96
C LYS A 58 1.44 -14.60 10.17
N ALA A 59 1.09 -13.92 9.08
CA ALA A 59 0.14 -12.81 9.07
C ALA A 59 -1.17 -13.21 8.41
N LYS A 60 -2.29 -12.74 8.94
CA LYS A 60 -3.61 -12.83 8.31
C LYS A 60 -3.97 -11.55 7.59
N ARG A 61 -3.45 -10.42 8.05
CA ARG A 61 -3.76 -9.08 7.55
C ARG A 61 -2.56 -8.16 7.53
N VAL A 62 -2.66 -7.08 6.77
CA VAL A 62 -1.63 -6.05 6.65
C VAL A 62 -2.25 -4.68 6.94
N ILE A 63 -1.57 -3.88 7.77
CA ILE A 63 -1.82 -2.44 7.93
C ILE A 63 -0.60 -1.71 7.39
N TYR A 64 -0.77 -0.94 6.32
CA TYR A 64 0.30 -0.20 5.71
C TYR A 64 0.15 1.30 5.97
N LEU A 65 1.03 1.84 6.81
CA LEU A 65 1.12 3.24 7.20
C LEU A 65 2.07 3.98 6.26
N PHE A 66 1.59 4.27 5.04
CA PHE A 66 2.42 4.89 4.00
C PHE A 66 2.57 6.40 4.21
N GLN A 67 3.81 6.84 4.39
CA GLN A 67 4.20 8.21 4.67
C GLN A 67 4.58 8.92 3.37
N SER A 68 3.57 9.43 2.64
CA SER A 68 3.72 9.98 1.29
C SER A 68 4.51 11.29 1.28
N GLY A 69 5.57 11.31 0.50
CA GLY A 69 6.52 12.41 0.38
C GLY A 69 7.89 12.08 0.96
N ALA A 70 8.16 10.83 1.32
CA ALA A 70 9.49 10.33 1.69
C ALA A 70 10.08 10.96 2.95
N PRO A 71 9.74 10.46 4.16
CA PRO A 71 10.31 10.90 5.42
C PRO A 71 11.84 10.83 5.41
N SER A 72 12.50 11.87 5.94
CA SER A 72 13.95 11.83 6.04
C SER A 72 14.41 10.80 7.08
N GLN A 73 15.21 9.84 6.62
CA GLN A 73 15.82 8.84 7.48
C GLN A 73 16.78 9.46 8.51
N PHE A 74 17.43 10.57 8.14
CA PHE A 74 18.40 11.26 9.02
C PHE A 74 17.75 11.94 10.20
N GLU A 75 16.49 12.28 10.16
CA GLU A 75 15.72 12.88 11.23
C GLU A 75 14.81 11.86 11.95
N SER A 76 14.84 10.58 11.54
CA SER A 76 13.97 9.54 12.12
C SER A 76 14.73 8.36 12.73
N PHE A 77 15.34 7.49 11.89
CA PHE A 77 15.89 6.20 12.33
C PHE A 77 17.36 5.97 11.93
N GLU A 78 17.96 6.86 11.17
CA GLU A 78 19.33 6.74 10.68
C GLU A 78 20.27 7.68 11.45
N TYR A 79 20.71 7.23 12.64
CA TYR A 79 21.67 7.96 13.45
C TYR A 79 23.09 7.85 12.89
N LYS A 80 23.68 8.99 12.50
CA LYS A 80 25.06 9.11 11.97
C LYS A 80 25.86 10.14 12.76
N PRO A 81 26.51 9.78 13.88
CA PRO A 81 27.23 10.73 14.73
C PRO A 81 28.35 11.45 14.00
N ARG A 82 29.00 10.81 13.01
CA ARG A 82 30.04 11.41 12.21
C ARG A 82 29.59 12.61 11.38
N LEU A 83 28.30 12.72 11.07
CA LEU A 83 27.76 13.90 10.38
C LEU A 83 27.89 15.19 11.21
N ASN A 84 28.11 15.10 12.53
CA ASN A 84 28.40 16.29 13.34
C ASN A 84 29.76 16.91 12.98
N GLU A 85 30.76 16.07 12.67
CA GLU A 85 32.10 16.49 12.26
C GLU A 85 32.11 16.92 10.79
N LEU A 86 31.32 16.28 9.97
CA LEU A 86 31.22 16.51 8.52
C LEU A 86 30.28 17.64 8.14
N HIS A 87 29.59 18.25 9.11
CA HIS A 87 28.62 19.31 8.84
C HIS A 87 29.24 20.49 8.08
N ALA A 88 28.54 20.95 7.04
CA ALA A 88 28.97 22.00 6.13
C ALA A 88 30.21 21.68 5.27
N THR A 89 30.78 20.47 5.33
CA THR A 89 31.80 20.03 4.39
C THR A 89 31.17 19.56 3.08
N GLU A 90 31.91 19.61 2.00
CA GLU A 90 31.45 19.09 0.70
C GLU A 90 31.31 17.56 0.73
N LEU A 91 30.22 17.02 0.17
CA LEU A 91 30.06 15.58 0.00
C LEU A 91 31.08 15.05 -1.02
N PRO A 92 32.00 14.13 -0.64
CA PRO A 92 33.00 13.62 -1.55
C PRO A 92 32.41 12.91 -2.77
N ASP A 93 33.00 13.12 -3.95
CA ASP A 93 32.62 12.43 -5.18
C ASP A 93 32.73 10.90 -5.05
N SER A 94 33.68 10.40 -4.25
CA SER A 94 33.86 8.99 -3.93
C SER A 94 32.66 8.40 -3.18
N VAL A 95 31.93 9.20 -2.39
CA VAL A 95 30.70 8.80 -1.69
C VAL A 95 29.49 8.91 -2.64
N ARG A 96 29.42 10.00 -3.39
CA ARG A 96 28.35 10.25 -4.35
C ARG A 96 28.34 9.26 -5.52
N MET A 97 29.51 8.79 -5.95
CA MET A 97 29.71 7.74 -6.98
C MET A 97 28.90 7.97 -8.27
N GLY A 98 28.79 9.24 -8.71
CA GLY A 98 28.07 9.57 -9.94
C GLY A 98 26.54 9.33 -9.88
N GLN A 99 25.95 9.28 -8.69
CA GLN A 99 24.50 9.14 -8.58
C GLN A 99 23.78 10.24 -9.34
N ARG A 100 22.69 9.86 -10.01
CA ARG A 100 21.78 10.80 -10.68
C ARG A 100 21.22 11.81 -9.65
N LEU A 101 21.35 13.08 -9.99
CA LEU A 101 20.74 14.19 -9.24
C LEU A 101 19.33 14.46 -9.78
N THR A 102 18.46 14.99 -8.94
CA THR A 102 17.17 15.52 -9.38
C THR A 102 17.36 16.86 -10.09
N GLY A 103 16.33 17.33 -10.81
CA GLY A 103 16.34 18.68 -11.39
C GLY A 103 16.45 19.81 -10.35
N MET A 104 16.17 19.51 -9.07
CA MET A 104 16.21 20.49 -7.98
C MET A 104 17.63 20.80 -7.50
N THR A 105 18.56 19.83 -7.58
CA THR A 105 19.93 19.98 -7.09
C THR A 105 20.98 19.86 -8.18
N SER A 106 20.62 19.45 -9.40
CA SER A 106 21.57 19.30 -10.51
C SER A 106 22.30 20.59 -10.90
N GLY A 107 21.73 21.75 -10.59
CA GLY A 107 22.34 23.06 -10.81
C GLY A 107 23.08 23.63 -9.61
N GLN A 108 23.18 22.92 -8.46
CA GLN A 108 23.94 23.38 -7.31
C GLN A 108 25.45 23.29 -7.56
N ALA A 109 26.17 24.33 -7.15
CA ALA A 109 27.63 24.36 -7.27
C ALA A 109 28.34 23.54 -6.18
N SER A 110 27.65 23.21 -5.09
CA SER A 110 28.20 22.46 -3.94
C SER A 110 27.11 21.61 -3.28
N PHE A 111 27.54 20.54 -2.60
CA PHE A 111 26.68 19.60 -1.88
C PHE A 111 27.09 19.52 -0.41
N PRO A 112 26.86 20.59 0.40
CA PRO A 112 27.29 20.62 1.78
C PRO A 112 26.52 19.60 2.61
N VAL A 113 27.23 18.76 3.36
CA VAL A 113 26.66 17.78 4.27
C VAL A 113 25.87 18.47 5.35
N ALA A 114 24.64 18.05 5.58
CA ALA A 114 23.76 18.56 6.62
C ALA A 114 23.55 17.48 7.69
N ARG A 115 24.07 17.74 8.92
CA ARG A 115 23.74 16.90 10.07
C ARG A 115 22.27 17.04 10.46
N SER A 116 21.72 16.05 11.14
CA SER A 116 20.43 16.22 11.81
C SER A 116 20.53 17.23 12.94
N LYS A 117 19.51 18.07 13.10
CA LYS A 117 19.37 18.99 14.22
C LYS A 117 18.87 18.30 15.51
N PHE A 118 18.31 17.10 15.36
CA PHE A 118 17.63 16.37 16.43
C PHE A 118 18.57 15.40 17.15
N ALA A 119 18.31 15.20 18.44
CA ALA A 119 18.99 14.21 19.25
C ALA A 119 18.46 12.80 18.94
N PHE A 120 19.33 11.81 19.14
CA PHE A 120 18.99 10.40 19.01
C PHE A 120 19.33 9.67 20.30
N HIS A 121 18.47 8.70 20.66
CA HIS A 121 18.66 7.84 21.81
C HIS A 121 18.45 6.37 21.42
N GLN A 122 19.10 5.47 22.17
CA GLN A 122 18.87 4.04 22.03
C GLN A 122 17.66 3.62 22.86
N HIS A 123 16.81 2.75 22.29
CA HIS A 123 15.58 2.29 22.91
C HIS A 123 15.45 0.78 22.78
N GLY A 124 14.72 0.16 23.76
CA GLY A 124 14.47 -1.25 23.82
C GLY A 124 15.70 -2.11 24.10
N GLY A 125 15.49 -3.41 24.26
CA GLY A 125 16.55 -4.38 24.50
C GLY A 125 17.55 -4.53 23.35
N GLY A 126 17.13 -4.22 22.11
CA GLY A 126 17.97 -4.25 20.91
C GLY A 126 18.78 -2.98 20.68
N GLY A 127 18.59 -1.92 21.47
CA GLY A 127 19.36 -0.67 21.38
C GLY A 127 19.10 0.10 20.06
N THR A 128 17.87 0.07 19.56
CA THR A 128 17.49 0.75 18.32
C THR A 128 17.59 2.27 18.45
N TRP A 129 18.33 2.92 17.55
CA TRP A 129 18.45 4.38 17.51
C TRP A 129 17.19 5.01 16.93
N ILE A 130 16.55 5.89 17.72
CA ILE A 130 15.35 6.64 17.33
C ILE A 130 15.53 8.10 17.70
N SER A 131 15.10 9.00 16.80
CA SER A 131 15.14 10.45 17.02
C SER A 131 14.18 10.88 18.12
N GLU A 132 14.53 11.94 18.84
CA GLU A 132 13.66 12.60 19.81
C GLU A 132 12.30 13.07 19.26
N LEU A 133 12.15 13.08 17.93
CA LEU A 133 10.88 13.39 17.25
C LEU A 133 9.82 12.29 17.41
N PHE A 134 10.24 11.07 17.78
CA PHE A 134 9.38 9.89 17.85
C PHE A 134 9.37 9.25 19.24
N PRO A 135 9.07 10.01 20.32
CA PRO A 135 9.14 9.48 21.68
C PRO A 135 8.14 8.38 21.98
N HIS A 136 6.96 8.37 21.32
CA HIS A 136 5.96 7.32 21.52
C HIS A 136 6.32 6.07 20.72
N ILE A 137 6.71 6.18 19.45
CA ILE A 137 7.21 5.05 18.65
C ILE A 137 8.39 4.39 19.36
N ALA A 138 9.26 5.17 20.00
CA ALA A 138 10.40 4.66 20.77
C ALA A 138 9.98 3.73 21.92
N THR A 139 8.80 3.91 22.51
CA THR A 139 8.26 3.00 23.54
C THR A 139 7.89 1.62 22.99
N GLN A 140 7.74 1.49 21.69
CA GLN A 140 7.39 0.24 21.01
C GLN A 140 8.62 -0.43 20.36
N SER A 141 9.84 0.06 20.61
CA SER A 141 11.07 -0.37 19.93
C SER A 141 11.32 -1.88 19.99
N ASP A 142 10.90 -2.56 21.06
CA ASP A 142 11.03 -4.01 21.20
C ASP A 142 10.10 -4.81 20.28
N ASP A 143 9.07 -4.17 19.71
CA ASP A 143 8.17 -4.77 18.74
C ASP A 143 8.52 -4.38 17.30
N LEU A 144 9.48 -3.46 17.09
CA LEU A 144 9.86 -2.96 15.79
C LEU A 144 11.07 -3.69 15.20
N CYS A 145 11.01 -3.96 13.90
CA CYS A 145 12.17 -4.19 13.05
C CYS A 145 12.41 -2.92 12.22
N VAL A 146 13.45 -2.16 12.54
CA VAL A 146 13.83 -0.98 11.77
C VAL A 146 14.78 -1.39 10.65
N ILE A 147 14.39 -1.18 9.40
CA ILE A 147 15.15 -1.50 8.19
C ILE A 147 15.75 -0.21 7.66
N ARG A 148 17.09 -0.08 7.66
CA ARG A 148 17.82 1.13 7.22
C ARG A 148 18.41 1.02 5.82
N SER A 149 18.25 -0.12 5.21
CA SER A 149 18.89 -0.47 3.93
C SER A 149 17.89 -0.66 2.80
N MET A 150 16.73 -0.01 2.87
CA MET A 150 15.80 0.02 1.74
C MET A 150 16.38 0.81 0.57
N HIS A 151 16.12 0.36 -0.65
CA HIS A 151 16.49 1.09 -1.87
C HIS A 151 15.49 0.87 -3.01
N THR A 152 15.51 1.82 -3.96
CA THR A 152 14.65 1.82 -5.16
C THR A 152 15.38 2.52 -6.32
N GLU A 153 14.91 2.34 -7.55
CA GLU A 153 15.43 3.05 -8.74
C GLU A 153 14.70 4.38 -8.99
N ALA A 154 13.52 4.54 -8.42
CA ALA A 154 12.68 5.71 -8.67
C ALA A 154 13.12 6.90 -7.80
N ILE A 155 13.40 8.03 -8.45
CA ILE A 155 13.87 9.26 -7.78
C ILE A 155 12.78 10.35 -7.68
N ASN A 156 11.64 10.18 -8.34
CA ASN A 156 10.50 11.09 -8.29
C ASN A 156 9.30 10.43 -7.62
N HIS A 157 8.48 11.20 -6.90
CA HIS A 157 7.39 10.69 -6.09
C HIS A 157 6.39 9.83 -6.85
N ASP A 158 5.85 10.32 -7.97
CA ASP A 158 4.79 9.59 -8.68
C ASP A 158 5.22 8.19 -9.14
N PRO A 159 6.34 7.99 -9.86
CA PRO A 159 6.82 6.65 -10.18
C PRO A 159 7.26 5.86 -8.94
N ALA A 160 7.83 6.50 -7.90
CA ALA A 160 8.28 5.81 -6.70
C ALA A 160 7.10 5.30 -5.86
N ILE A 161 6.08 6.13 -5.63
CA ILE A 161 4.85 5.72 -4.94
C ILE A 161 4.17 4.61 -5.74
N THR A 162 4.06 4.76 -7.07
CA THR A 162 3.49 3.73 -7.95
C THR A 162 4.25 2.42 -7.80
N PHE A 163 5.59 2.48 -7.78
CA PHE A 163 6.44 1.31 -7.63
C PHE A 163 6.24 0.61 -6.27
N PHE A 164 6.20 1.38 -5.20
CA PHE A 164 5.97 0.87 -3.86
C PHE A 164 4.61 0.18 -3.71
N GLN A 165 3.59 0.69 -4.39
CA GLN A 165 2.23 0.13 -4.30
C GLN A 165 1.99 -1.03 -5.26
N THR A 166 2.68 -1.09 -6.41
CA THR A 166 2.31 -2.01 -7.50
C THR A 166 3.44 -2.90 -8.02
N GLY A 167 4.67 -2.73 -7.51
CA GLY A 167 5.86 -3.43 -8.01
C GLY A 167 6.33 -2.96 -9.39
N SER A 168 5.82 -1.82 -9.88
CA SER A 168 6.20 -1.22 -11.16
C SER A 168 6.14 0.29 -11.11
N GLN A 169 7.11 0.99 -11.71
CA GLN A 169 7.06 2.45 -11.86
C GLN A 169 5.97 2.91 -12.86
N LEU A 170 5.52 2.00 -13.72
CA LEU A 170 4.49 2.26 -14.72
C LEU A 170 3.11 1.97 -14.14
N ALA A 171 2.18 2.90 -14.35
CA ALA A 171 0.79 2.73 -13.95
C ALA A 171 0.10 1.56 -14.68
N GLY A 172 -0.99 1.05 -14.10
CA GLY A 172 -1.82 0.00 -14.70
C GLY A 172 -1.58 -1.41 -14.15
N ARG A 173 -0.65 -1.58 -13.19
CA ARG A 173 -0.46 -2.84 -12.46
C ARG A 173 -1.36 -2.91 -11.23
N PRO A 174 -1.76 -4.13 -10.79
CA PRO A 174 -2.52 -4.26 -9.54
C PRO A 174 -1.68 -3.79 -8.35
N SER A 175 -2.32 -3.10 -7.42
CA SER A 175 -1.70 -2.73 -6.15
C SER A 175 -1.46 -3.94 -5.25
N MET A 176 -0.56 -3.80 -4.26
CA MET A 176 -0.26 -4.84 -3.26
C MET A 176 -1.55 -5.34 -2.59
N GLY A 177 -2.44 -4.43 -2.17
CA GLY A 177 -3.72 -4.80 -1.58
C GLY A 177 -4.62 -5.57 -2.54
N ALA A 178 -4.62 -5.22 -3.83
CA ALA A 178 -5.36 -5.94 -4.86
C ALA A 178 -4.80 -7.35 -5.10
N TRP A 179 -3.48 -7.51 -5.13
CA TRP A 179 -2.82 -8.83 -5.20
C TRP A 179 -3.17 -9.72 -4.02
N ILE A 180 -3.13 -9.18 -2.80
CA ILE A 180 -3.44 -9.91 -1.57
C ILE A 180 -4.92 -10.30 -1.52
N ALA A 181 -5.82 -9.36 -1.88
CA ALA A 181 -7.25 -9.63 -1.97
C ALA A 181 -7.57 -10.69 -3.04
N TYR A 182 -6.91 -10.63 -4.19
CA TYR A 182 -7.07 -11.64 -5.25
C TYR A 182 -6.58 -13.03 -4.81
N GLY A 183 -5.39 -13.09 -4.21
CA GLY A 183 -4.79 -14.37 -3.80
C GLY A 183 -5.54 -15.03 -2.64
N LEU A 184 -5.83 -14.27 -1.59
CA LEU A 184 -6.32 -14.80 -0.32
C LEU A 184 -7.81 -14.55 -0.04
N GLY A 185 -8.49 -13.76 -0.86
CA GLY A 185 -9.90 -13.39 -0.65
C GLY A 185 -10.13 -12.53 0.59
N SER A 186 -11.37 -12.50 1.07
CA SER A 186 -11.79 -11.78 2.28
C SER A 186 -11.81 -12.71 3.50
N LEU A 187 -11.60 -12.15 4.67
CA LEU A 187 -11.81 -12.82 5.97
C LEU A 187 -13.17 -12.45 6.60
N ASN A 188 -13.90 -11.52 5.99
CA ASN A 188 -15.20 -11.06 6.45
C ASN A 188 -16.17 -10.88 5.27
N ASP A 189 -17.48 -10.82 5.55
CA ASP A 189 -18.53 -10.72 4.54
C ASP A 189 -19.13 -9.31 4.41
N ASN A 190 -18.84 -8.40 5.35
CA ASN A 190 -19.59 -7.15 5.51
C ASN A 190 -18.79 -5.90 5.11
N LEU A 191 -17.48 -6.04 4.93
CA LEU A 191 -16.57 -4.97 4.54
C LEU A 191 -15.68 -5.42 3.38
N PRO A 192 -15.18 -4.49 2.55
CA PRO A 192 -14.20 -4.82 1.52
C PRO A 192 -12.94 -5.45 2.14
N SER A 193 -12.33 -6.38 1.43
CA SER A 193 -11.05 -6.98 1.84
C SER A 193 -9.88 -5.99 1.80
N PHE A 194 -10.02 -4.90 1.04
CA PHE A 194 -9.02 -3.85 0.90
C PHE A 194 -9.65 -2.46 1.07
N LEU A 195 -9.22 -1.74 2.11
CA LEU A 195 -9.68 -0.39 2.44
C LEU A 195 -8.53 0.61 2.46
N VAL A 196 -8.84 1.83 2.03
CA VAL A 196 -7.88 2.93 1.90
C VAL A 196 -8.36 4.15 2.66
N MET A 197 -7.47 4.77 3.45
CA MET A 197 -7.72 6.02 4.17
C MET A 197 -6.61 7.01 3.86
N ILE A 198 -6.96 8.30 3.76
CA ILE A 198 -6.01 9.37 3.45
C ILE A 198 -6.10 10.43 4.53
N SER A 199 -4.96 10.88 5.02
CA SER A 199 -4.82 12.04 5.90
C SER A 199 -3.74 13.00 5.38
N ARG A 200 -3.78 14.23 5.84
CA ARG A 200 -2.78 15.26 5.54
C ARG A 200 -2.07 15.67 6.80
N GLY A 201 -0.77 15.78 6.72
CA GLY A 201 0.05 16.26 7.81
C GLY A 201 -0.01 17.77 7.99
N THR A 202 0.43 18.22 9.16
CA THR A 202 0.48 19.64 9.53
C THR A 202 1.84 20.28 9.22
N GLY A 203 2.85 19.48 8.89
CA GLY A 203 4.21 19.95 8.62
C GLY A 203 4.34 20.74 7.32
N ARG A 204 3.69 20.29 6.25
CA ARG A 204 3.69 20.97 4.96
C ARG A 204 2.31 20.91 4.31
N ALA A 205 1.80 22.05 3.88
CA ALA A 205 0.46 22.13 3.28
C ALA A 205 0.37 21.42 1.91
N ALA A 206 1.46 21.42 1.13
CA ALA A 206 1.55 20.75 -0.15
C ALA A 206 1.91 19.27 0.05
N GLY A 207 1.06 18.38 -0.40
CA GLY A 207 1.35 16.93 -0.44
C GLY A 207 1.42 16.42 -1.86
N GLN A 208 2.07 15.27 -2.05
CA GLN A 208 2.11 14.61 -3.35
C GLN A 208 0.69 14.14 -3.76
N PRO A 209 0.29 14.31 -5.02
CA PRO A 209 -1.00 13.80 -5.49
C PRO A 209 -1.08 12.28 -5.31
N LEU A 210 -2.19 11.81 -4.74
CA LEU A 210 -2.51 10.40 -4.62
C LEU A 210 -3.67 10.08 -5.57
N TYR A 211 -3.43 9.19 -6.50
CA TYR A 211 -4.38 8.81 -7.54
C TYR A 211 -4.99 7.44 -7.25
N ASP A 212 -6.23 7.22 -7.67
CA ASP A 212 -6.96 5.97 -7.41
C ASP A 212 -6.26 4.73 -8.00
N ARG A 213 -5.38 4.89 -9.00
CA ARG A 213 -4.54 3.80 -9.52
C ARG A 213 -3.60 3.19 -8.47
N LEU A 214 -3.26 3.92 -7.40
CA LEU A 214 -2.36 3.43 -6.33
C LEU A 214 -3.00 2.34 -5.47
N TRP A 215 -4.32 2.20 -5.53
CA TRP A 215 -5.08 1.10 -4.92
C TRP A 215 -5.98 0.39 -5.93
N GLY A 216 -5.67 0.54 -7.20
CA GLY A 216 -6.39 -0.07 -8.31
C GLY A 216 -6.13 -1.57 -8.45
N SER A 217 -7.06 -2.25 -9.12
CA SER A 217 -6.96 -3.68 -9.44
C SER A 217 -6.13 -3.98 -10.70
N GLY A 218 -5.76 -2.96 -11.50
CA GLY A 218 -5.10 -3.19 -12.78
C GLY A 218 -5.88 -4.12 -13.70
N PRO A 219 -5.26 -5.20 -14.25
CA PRO A 219 -5.96 -6.19 -15.07
C PRO A 219 -6.76 -7.22 -14.26
N LEU A 220 -6.71 -7.18 -12.92
CA LEU A 220 -7.57 -8.03 -12.09
C LEU A 220 -9.02 -7.51 -12.11
N PRO A 221 -10.02 -8.37 -11.84
CA PRO A 221 -11.40 -7.93 -11.65
C PRO A 221 -11.53 -6.78 -10.65
N SER A 222 -12.47 -5.86 -10.92
CA SER A 222 -12.64 -4.62 -10.15
C SER A 222 -13.02 -4.84 -8.67
N GLN A 223 -13.50 -6.01 -8.30
CA GLN A 223 -13.80 -6.39 -6.92
C GLN A 223 -12.58 -6.38 -5.98
N TYR A 224 -11.37 -6.51 -6.52
CA TYR A 224 -10.13 -6.51 -5.75
C TYR A 224 -9.53 -5.11 -5.57
N GLN A 225 -10.14 -4.09 -6.17
CA GLN A 225 -9.74 -2.70 -5.99
C GLN A 225 -9.95 -2.23 -4.55
N GLY A 226 -9.06 -1.39 -4.06
CA GLY A 226 -9.22 -0.76 -2.76
C GLY A 226 -10.39 0.22 -2.71
N VAL A 227 -11.16 0.16 -1.63
CA VAL A 227 -12.29 1.06 -1.38
C VAL A 227 -11.85 2.17 -0.45
N LYS A 228 -11.95 3.42 -0.91
CA LYS A 228 -11.55 4.58 -0.12
C LYS A 228 -12.62 4.99 0.89
N LEU A 229 -12.28 4.96 2.18
CA LEU A 229 -13.06 5.59 3.25
C LEU A 229 -12.75 7.09 3.30
N ARG A 230 -13.76 7.91 3.20
CA ARG A 230 -13.66 9.38 3.22
C ARG A 230 -13.85 9.90 4.64
N ALA A 231 -13.15 10.96 4.97
CA ALA A 231 -13.31 11.70 6.23
C ALA A 231 -14.50 12.69 6.13
N SER A 232 -15.68 12.19 5.83
CA SER A 232 -16.89 13.00 5.66
C SER A 232 -18.09 12.27 6.29
N SER A 233 -19.24 12.95 6.35
CA SER A 233 -20.51 12.34 6.78
C SER A 233 -20.94 11.17 5.88
N GLU A 234 -20.42 11.10 4.66
CA GLU A 234 -20.56 9.95 3.77
C GLU A 234 -19.18 9.27 3.57
N PRO A 235 -18.81 8.33 4.44
CA PRO A 235 -17.53 7.65 4.37
C PRO A 235 -17.31 6.91 3.04
N ILE A 236 -18.39 6.39 2.47
CA ILE A 236 -18.44 5.79 1.13
C ILE A 236 -19.57 6.45 0.36
N LEU A 237 -19.26 6.94 -0.84
CA LEU A 237 -20.23 7.63 -1.68
C LEU A 237 -21.39 6.72 -2.08
N TYR A 238 -22.60 7.26 -2.02
CA TYR A 238 -23.84 6.60 -2.47
C TYR A 238 -24.14 5.28 -1.73
N LEU A 239 -23.58 5.10 -0.53
CA LEU A 239 -23.85 3.92 0.28
C LEU A 239 -25.26 3.96 0.87
N ALA A 240 -25.72 5.13 1.33
CA ALA A 240 -27.05 5.29 1.89
C ALA A 240 -28.13 5.13 0.81
N ASN A 241 -29.29 4.64 1.24
CA ASN A 241 -30.44 4.56 0.35
C ASN A 241 -30.93 5.97 -0.04
N PRO A 242 -31.41 6.16 -1.28
CA PRO A 242 -32.07 7.40 -1.65
C PRO A 242 -33.30 7.68 -0.77
N ALA A 243 -33.66 8.97 -0.66
CA ALA A 243 -34.87 9.36 0.06
C ALA A 243 -36.10 8.62 -0.51
N GLY A 244 -36.94 8.07 0.38
CA GLY A 244 -38.12 7.29 -0.01
C GLY A 244 -37.85 5.82 -0.39
N CYS A 245 -36.62 5.34 -0.29
CA CYS A 245 -36.28 3.94 -0.53
C CYS A 245 -35.89 3.24 0.79
N PRO A 246 -36.82 2.65 1.54
CA PRO A 246 -36.52 1.94 2.76
C PRO A 246 -35.72 0.65 2.48
N PRO A 247 -35.01 0.09 3.50
CA PRO A 247 -34.13 -1.08 3.31
C PRO A 247 -34.81 -2.28 2.64
N GLN A 248 -36.09 -2.52 2.94
CA GLN A 248 -36.86 -3.63 2.37
C GLN A 248 -37.06 -3.48 0.85
N ILE A 249 -37.41 -2.27 0.40
CA ILE A 249 -37.54 -1.96 -1.03
C ILE A 249 -36.18 -2.08 -1.70
N ARG A 250 -35.13 -1.55 -1.06
CA ARG A 250 -33.76 -1.69 -1.59
C ARG A 250 -33.35 -3.15 -1.75
N ARG A 251 -33.65 -4.00 -0.76
CA ARG A 251 -33.37 -5.44 -0.83
C ARG A 251 -34.08 -6.08 -2.02
N GLN A 252 -35.37 -5.82 -2.20
CA GLN A 252 -36.11 -6.36 -3.32
C GLN A 252 -35.56 -5.91 -4.68
N MET A 253 -35.20 -4.62 -4.82
CA MET A 253 -34.55 -4.12 -6.04
C MET A 253 -33.24 -4.85 -6.34
N LEU A 254 -32.43 -5.18 -5.31
CA LEU A 254 -31.19 -5.91 -5.50
C LEU A 254 -31.45 -7.39 -5.85
N ASP A 255 -32.49 -8.00 -5.31
CA ASP A 255 -32.89 -9.38 -5.66
C ASP A 255 -33.36 -9.47 -7.13
N ASP A 256 -34.16 -8.50 -7.57
CA ASP A 256 -34.61 -8.39 -8.96
C ASP A 256 -33.42 -8.14 -9.93
N LEU A 257 -32.51 -7.24 -9.55
CA LEU A 257 -31.30 -6.96 -10.32
C LEU A 257 -30.36 -8.16 -10.38
N ARG A 258 -30.23 -8.91 -9.28
CA ARG A 258 -29.48 -10.17 -9.27
C ARG A 258 -30.05 -11.16 -10.28
N GLY A 259 -31.38 -11.32 -10.33
CA GLY A 259 -32.05 -12.20 -11.29
C GLY A 259 -31.75 -11.81 -12.74
N LEU A 260 -31.82 -10.51 -13.07
CA LEU A 260 -31.49 -10.00 -14.41
C LEU A 260 -30.02 -10.18 -14.76
N ASN A 261 -29.12 -9.90 -13.82
CA ASN A 261 -27.68 -10.08 -14.02
C ASN A 261 -27.33 -11.56 -14.18
N GLN A 262 -27.97 -12.46 -13.44
CA GLN A 262 -27.76 -13.91 -13.57
C GLN A 262 -28.14 -14.40 -14.97
N GLN A 263 -29.29 -13.97 -15.53
CA GLN A 263 -29.66 -14.29 -16.92
C GLN A 263 -28.64 -13.75 -17.92
N SER A 264 -28.10 -12.56 -17.65
CA SER A 264 -27.05 -11.96 -18.48
C SER A 264 -25.73 -12.74 -18.39
N LEU A 265 -25.35 -13.20 -17.20
CA LEU A 265 -24.17 -14.03 -16.97
C LEU A 265 -24.27 -15.37 -17.73
N GLU A 266 -25.40 -16.05 -17.65
CA GLU A 266 -25.67 -17.31 -18.36
C GLU A 266 -25.60 -17.15 -19.88
N ARG A 267 -26.01 -15.99 -20.40
CA ARG A 267 -26.00 -15.70 -21.85
C ARG A 267 -24.64 -15.24 -22.36
N LEU A 268 -23.93 -14.38 -21.59
CA LEU A 268 -22.72 -13.69 -22.05
C LEU A 268 -21.45 -14.34 -21.55
N HIS A 269 -21.52 -15.08 -20.44
CA HIS A 269 -20.39 -15.70 -19.74
C HIS A 269 -19.27 -14.70 -19.39
N ASP A 270 -19.67 -13.43 -19.10
CA ASP A 270 -18.74 -12.37 -18.72
C ASP A 270 -18.56 -12.37 -17.20
N PRO A 271 -17.34 -12.65 -16.68
CA PRO A 271 -17.07 -12.71 -15.24
C PRO A 271 -17.30 -11.37 -14.51
N GLU A 272 -17.27 -10.23 -15.21
CA GLU A 272 -17.56 -8.93 -14.60
C GLU A 272 -19.04 -8.80 -14.19
N ILE A 273 -19.93 -9.56 -14.77
CA ILE A 273 -21.34 -9.59 -14.35
C ILE A 273 -21.46 -10.24 -12.96
N ALA A 274 -20.74 -11.34 -12.73
CA ALA A 274 -20.68 -11.98 -11.41
C ALA A 274 -20.08 -11.01 -10.36
N THR A 275 -18.99 -10.35 -10.71
CA THR A 275 -18.37 -9.31 -9.88
C THR A 275 -19.37 -8.23 -9.48
N ARG A 276 -20.20 -7.73 -10.40
CA ARG A 276 -21.21 -6.70 -10.09
C ARG A 276 -22.28 -7.21 -9.13
N ILE A 277 -22.73 -8.44 -9.27
CA ILE A 277 -23.69 -9.05 -8.33
C ILE A 277 -23.12 -9.02 -6.91
N GLU A 278 -21.88 -9.48 -6.75
CA GLU A 278 -21.21 -9.50 -5.45
C GLU A 278 -20.97 -8.09 -4.86
N GLN A 279 -20.58 -7.13 -5.71
CA GLN A 279 -20.38 -5.74 -5.29
C GLN A 279 -21.68 -5.08 -4.79
N TYR A 280 -22.83 -5.35 -5.42
CA TYR A 280 -24.12 -4.83 -4.94
C TYR A 280 -24.51 -5.45 -3.60
N GLU A 281 -24.27 -6.74 -3.40
CA GLU A 281 -24.52 -7.40 -2.14
C GLU A 281 -23.62 -6.88 -1.01
N LEU A 282 -22.32 -6.71 -1.31
CA LEU A 282 -21.38 -6.12 -0.35
C LEU A 282 -21.81 -4.69 0.01
N ALA A 283 -22.14 -3.84 -0.99
CA ALA A 283 -22.59 -2.48 -0.75
C ALA A 283 -23.84 -2.43 0.13
N PHE A 284 -24.76 -3.37 0.00
CA PHE A 284 -25.94 -3.46 0.87
C PHE A 284 -25.56 -3.79 2.31
N ARG A 285 -24.68 -4.77 2.52
CA ARG A 285 -24.20 -5.13 3.89
C ARG A 285 -23.42 -3.97 4.52
N MET A 286 -22.65 -3.25 3.74
CA MET A 286 -21.88 -2.08 4.18
C MET A 286 -22.75 -0.94 4.70
N GLN A 287 -24.04 -0.85 4.32
CA GLN A 287 -24.95 0.19 4.83
C GLN A 287 -25.11 0.17 6.36
N THR A 288 -24.91 -0.98 6.98
CA THR A 288 -24.90 -1.13 8.43
C THR A 288 -23.49 -1.15 8.99
N ALA A 289 -22.59 -1.92 8.35
CA ALA A 289 -21.24 -2.13 8.87
C ALA A 289 -20.36 -0.87 8.87
N VAL A 290 -20.55 0.04 7.91
CA VAL A 290 -19.74 1.27 7.84
C VAL A 290 -20.14 2.31 8.88
N PRO A 291 -21.41 2.63 9.13
CA PRO A 291 -21.80 3.49 10.25
C PRO A 291 -21.28 2.95 11.59
N ASP A 292 -21.45 1.67 11.87
CA ASP A 292 -20.92 0.99 13.05
C ASP A 292 -19.39 1.15 13.21
N LEU A 293 -18.66 1.00 12.12
CA LEU A 293 -17.20 1.19 12.09
C LEU A 293 -16.79 2.61 12.48
N MET A 294 -17.55 3.61 11.99
CA MET A 294 -17.24 5.03 12.14
C MET A 294 -17.66 5.63 13.47
N GLU A 295 -18.53 4.94 14.23
CA GLU A 295 -19.01 5.37 15.54
C GLU A 295 -17.99 5.01 16.63
N PHE A 296 -17.57 6.00 17.42
CA PHE A 296 -16.54 5.84 18.46
C PHE A 296 -17.08 6.04 19.88
N SER A 297 -18.38 6.22 20.04
CA SER A 297 -18.98 6.40 21.38
C SER A 297 -18.84 5.18 22.29
N ASP A 298 -18.57 4.02 21.70
CA ASP A 298 -18.32 2.75 22.39
C ASP A 298 -16.84 2.55 22.77
N GLU A 299 -15.93 3.40 22.29
CA GLU A 299 -14.51 3.29 22.64
C GLU A 299 -14.24 3.87 24.03
N PRO A 300 -13.56 3.11 24.90
CA PRO A 300 -13.18 3.61 26.21
C PRO A 300 -12.30 4.85 26.13
N GLU A 301 -12.48 5.80 27.06
CA GLU A 301 -11.73 7.06 27.07
C GLU A 301 -10.21 6.84 27.09
N HIS A 302 -9.74 5.83 27.83
CA HIS A 302 -8.29 5.53 27.86
C HIS A 302 -7.77 5.04 26.51
N VAL A 303 -8.57 4.35 25.69
CA VAL A 303 -8.21 3.95 24.34
C VAL A 303 -8.12 5.19 23.44
N LEU A 304 -9.13 6.08 23.49
CA LEU A 304 -9.08 7.33 22.73
C LEU A 304 -7.85 8.17 23.11
N ALA A 305 -7.52 8.25 24.40
CA ALA A 305 -6.35 8.98 24.90
C ALA A 305 -5.02 8.38 24.39
N MET A 306 -4.92 7.06 24.18
CA MET A 306 -3.74 6.43 23.61
C MET A 306 -3.43 6.98 22.20
N TYR A 307 -4.46 7.14 21.35
CA TYR A 307 -4.31 7.65 19.99
C TYR A 307 -4.07 9.17 19.92
N GLY A 308 -4.26 9.87 21.03
CA GLY A 308 -3.98 11.29 21.17
C GLY A 308 -5.18 12.21 20.88
N PRO A 309 -4.99 13.53 21.06
CA PRO A 309 -6.10 14.49 21.08
C PRO A 309 -6.81 14.65 19.74
N GLU A 310 -6.14 14.27 18.64
CA GLU A 310 -6.69 14.43 17.29
C GLU A 310 -7.59 13.24 16.85
N VAL A 311 -7.73 12.19 17.67
CA VAL A 311 -8.44 10.95 17.32
C VAL A 311 -9.92 11.19 17.00
N ASN A 312 -10.55 12.16 17.64
CA ASN A 312 -11.96 12.48 17.41
C ASN A 312 -12.19 13.38 16.18
N LYS A 313 -11.11 13.91 15.55
CA LYS A 313 -11.23 14.79 14.39
C LYS A 313 -11.22 13.97 13.10
N PRO A 314 -12.27 14.06 12.25
CA PRO A 314 -12.30 13.37 10.97
C PRO A 314 -11.10 13.76 10.07
N GLY A 315 -10.53 12.76 9.38
CA GLY A 315 -9.45 12.98 8.42
C GLY A 315 -8.05 13.12 9.01
N THR A 316 -7.90 13.06 10.33
CA THR A 316 -6.59 13.03 10.97
C THR A 316 -5.95 11.65 10.88
N TYR A 317 -4.63 11.60 10.97
CA TYR A 317 -3.89 10.35 11.03
C TYR A 317 -4.26 9.53 12.27
N ALA A 318 -4.46 10.19 13.42
CA ALA A 318 -4.87 9.54 14.66
C ALA A 318 -6.21 8.81 14.52
N ARG A 319 -7.23 9.47 13.91
CA ARG A 319 -8.51 8.83 13.64
C ARG A 319 -8.37 7.64 12.69
N ASN A 320 -7.55 7.78 11.66
CA ASN A 320 -7.32 6.69 10.70
C ASN A 320 -6.59 5.50 11.34
N CYS A 321 -5.67 5.72 12.28
CA CYS A 321 -5.03 4.64 13.04
C CYS A 321 -6.02 3.88 13.93
N LEU A 322 -6.92 4.59 14.64
CA LEU A 322 -7.99 3.93 15.40
C LEU A 322 -8.94 3.16 14.48
N LEU A 323 -9.33 3.73 13.33
CA LEU A 323 -10.12 3.02 12.32
C LEU A 323 -9.39 1.78 11.79
N ALA A 324 -8.08 1.84 11.59
CA ALA A 324 -7.29 0.68 11.15
C ALA A 324 -7.34 -0.46 12.18
N ARG A 325 -7.27 -0.17 13.47
CA ARG A 325 -7.45 -1.16 14.53
C ARG A 325 -8.85 -1.77 14.48
N ARG A 326 -9.92 -0.94 14.38
CA ARG A 326 -11.31 -1.41 14.29
C ARG A 326 -11.57 -2.24 13.02
N LEU A 327 -10.89 -1.92 11.92
CA LEU A 327 -10.92 -2.71 10.69
C LEU A 327 -10.20 -4.05 10.86
N ALA A 328 -9.07 -4.08 11.58
CA ALA A 328 -8.36 -5.31 11.90
C ALA A 328 -9.20 -6.26 12.76
N GLU A 329 -9.94 -5.74 13.75
CA GLU A 329 -10.92 -6.50 14.56
C GLU A 329 -12.08 -7.07 13.74
N ARG A 330 -12.41 -6.43 12.62
CA ARG A 330 -13.43 -6.87 11.67
C ARG A 330 -12.88 -7.69 10.52
N ASP A 331 -11.66 -8.19 10.67
CA ASP A 331 -11.00 -9.08 9.72
C ASP A 331 -10.87 -8.48 8.29
N VAL A 332 -10.62 -7.18 8.18
CA VAL A 332 -10.22 -6.57 6.91
C VAL A 332 -8.79 -6.98 6.59
N ARG A 333 -8.57 -7.54 5.41
CA ARG A 333 -7.29 -8.18 5.05
C ARG A 333 -6.18 -7.19 4.74
N PHE A 334 -6.48 -6.09 4.02
CA PHE A 334 -5.48 -5.07 3.71
C PHE A 334 -6.01 -3.67 4.00
N ILE A 335 -5.31 -2.95 4.86
CA ILE A 335 -5.70 -1.63 5.34
C ILE A 335 -4.56 -0.66 5.00
N GLN A 336 -4.81 0.25 4.06
CA GLN A 336 -3.84 1.22 3.58
C GLN A 336 -4.15 2.61 4.14
N LEU A 337 -3.20 3.17 4.88
CA LEU A 337 -3.23 4.58 5.29
C LEU A 337 -2.20 5.34 4.47
N TYR A 338 -2.63 6.43 3.83
CA TYR A 338 -1.73 7.41 3.24
C TYR A 338 -1.71 8.65 4.11
N HIS A 339 -0.53 9.05 4.55
CA HIS A 339 -0.32 10.31 5.27
C HIS A 339 0.59 11.21 4.47
N MET A 340 0.04 12.33 3.97
CA MET A 340 0.72 13.25 3.05
C MET A 340 1.49 14.33 3.82
N GLY A 341 2.56 14.88 3.22
CA GLY A 341 3.24 16.07 3.74
C GLY A 341 4.71 15.87 4.09
N TRP A 342 5.33 14.76 3.69
CA TRP A 342 6.73 14.46 3.99
C TRP A 342 7.75 14.99 2.97
N ASP A 343 7.30 15.71 1.95
CA ASP A 343 8.18 16.23 0.90
C ASP A 343 8.84 17.56 1.33
N GLN A 344 9.93 17.48 2.11
CA GLN A 344 10.52 18.59 2.84
C GLN A 344 11.84 19.05 2.20
N HIS A 345 11.72 19.83 1.13
CA HIS A 345 12.84 20.41 0.38
C HIS A 345 13.44 21.69 0.98
N ASP A 346 12.73 22.28 1.92
CA ASP A 346 13.10 23.51 2.63
C ASP A 346 12.59 23.43 4.08
N ASN A 347 13.18 24.23 4.96
CA ASN A 347 12.78 24.34 6.37
C ASN A 347 12.43 22.98 7.02
N LEU A 348 13.20 21.93 6.66
CA LEU A 348 12.94 20.54 7.04
C LEU A 348 12.81 20.36 8.55
N PRO A 349 13.64 20.98 9.43
CA PRO A 349 13.51 20.77 10.87
C PRO A 349 12.14 21.17 11.43
N ASP A 350 11.57 22.30 11.00
CA ASP A 350 10.25 22.75 11.46
C ASP A 350 9.14 21.85 10.88
N HIS A 351 9.19 21.60 9.56
CA HIS A 351 8.21 20.75 8.89
C HIS A 351 8.22 19.31 9.43
N MET A 352 9.42 18.75 9.67
CA MET A 352 9.59 17.40 10.20
C MET A 352 9.06 17.29 11.63
N SER A 353 9.30 18.29 12.48
CA SER A 353 8.80 18.30 13.86
C SER A 353 7.27 18.27 13.93
N LYS A 354 6.60 19.05 13.08
CA LYS A 354 5.14 19.06 12.98
C LYS A 354 4.59 17.74 12.43
N GLN A 355 5.22 17.24 11.38
CA GLN A 355 4.81 16.01 10.71
C GLN A 355 5.01 14.78 11.61
N ALA A 356 6.12 14.70 12.33
CA ALA A 356 6.38 13.64 13.30
C ALA A 356 5.35 13.63 14.42
N LYS A 357 4.96 14.82 14.93
CA LYS A 357 3.92 14.94 15.94
C LYS A 357 2.56 14.40 15.51
N ASP A 358 2.24 14.51 14.21
CA ASP A 358 0.97 13.97 13.68
C ASP A 358 0.92 12.43 13.73
N VAL A 359 2.08 11.76 13.61
CA VAL A 359 2.13 10.31 13.39
C VAL A 359 2.71 9.50 14.55
N ASP A 360 3.52 10.11 15.40
CA ASP A 360 4.27 9.40 16.46
C ASP A 360 3.34 8.68 17.43
N GLN A 361 2.52 9.44 18.17
CA GLN A 361 1.62 8.87 19.16
C GLN A 361 0.61 7.89 18.54
N PRO A 362 -0.08 8.21 17.43
CA PRO A 362 -1.07 7.29 16.87
C PRO A 362 -0.47 6.01 16.29
N SER A 363 0.77 6.05 15.74
CA SER A 363 1.45 4.83 15.26
C SER A 363 1.82 3.92 16.42
N ALA A 364 2.36 4.48 17.51
CA ALA A 364 2.67 3.73 18.71
C ALA A 364 1.41 3.14 19.36
N ALA A 365 0.34 3.93 19.44
CA ALA A 365 -0.96 3.50 19.95
C ALA A 365 -1.52 2.33 19.17
N LEU A 366 -1.46 2.38 17.83
CA LEU A 366 -1.94 1.29 16.98
C LEU A 366 -1.19 -0.03 17.28
N ILE A 367 0.14 0.01 17.40
CA ILE A 367 0.94 -1.17 17.72
C ILE A 367 0.57 -1.71 19.11
N ALA A 368 0.54 -0.84 20.12
CA ALA A 368 0.21 -1.20 21.50
C ALA A 368 -1.21 -1.76 21.64
N ASP A 369 -2.22 -1.14 20.99
CA ASP A 369 -3.61 -1.55 21.04
C ASP A 369 -3.81 -2.91 20.35
N LEU A 370 -3.20 -3.13 19.19
CA LEU A 370 -3.21 -4.44 18.53
C LEU A 370 -2.54 -5.51 19.38
N LYS A 371 -1.43 -5.19 20.06
CA LYS A 371 -0.72 -6.09 20.96
C LYS A 371 -1.58 -6.47 22.17
N GLN A 372 -2.20 -5.48 22.82
CA GLN A 372 -3.11 -5.70 23.97
C GLN A 372 -4.30 -6.57 23.62
N ARG A 373 -4.78 -6.51 22.37
CA ARG A 373 -5.91 -7.31 21.87
C ARG A 373 -5.49 -8.67 21.32
N GLY A 374 -4.21 -9.00 21.33
CA GLY A 374 -3.70 -10.25 20.76
C GLY A 374 -3.81 -10.32 19.23
N LEU A 375 -3.88 -9.17 18.57
CA LEU A 375 -3.99 -9.07 17.11
C LEU A 375 -2.66 -8.78 16.41
N LEU A 376 -1.63 -8.32 17.16
CA LEU A 376 -0.34 -7.95 16.56
C LEU A 376 0.38 -9.15 15.94
N ASP A 377 0.29 -10.32 16.57
CA ASP A 377 0.99 -11.53 16.11
C ASP A 377 0.57 -11.97 14.70
N ASP A 378 -0.68 -11.72 14.32
CA ASP A 378 -1.22 -12.06 12.99
C ASP A 378 -1.53 -10.84 12.10
N THR A 379 -1.07 -9.63 12.52
CA THR A 379 -1.21 -8.37 11.78
C THR A 379 0.16 -7.82 11.46
N LEU A 380 0.51 -7.78 10.17
CA LEU A 380 1.74 -7.16 9.70
C LEU A 380 1.54 -5.65 9.58
N ILE A 381 2.34 -4.87 10.31
CA ILE A 381 2.38 -3.41 10.21
C ILE A 381 3.61 -3.02 9.40
N ILE A 382 3.45 -2.08 8.46
CA ILE A 382 4.53 -1.47 7.68
C ILE A 382 4.41 0.05 7.80
N TRP A 383 5.49 0.73 8.16
CA TRP A 383 5.56 2.18 8.22
C TRP A 383 6.74 2.68 7.39
N GLY A 384 6.51 3.59 6.47
CA GLY A 384 7.56 4.18 5.65
C GLY A 384 7.04 4.86 4.40
N GLY A 385 7.95 5.52 3.67
CA GLY A 385 7.66 6.21 2.42
C GLY A 385 8.36 5.58 1.22
N GLU A 386 8.30 6.29 0.09
CA GLU A 386 8.68 5.77 -1.23
C GLU A 386 10.19 5.77 -1.52
N PHE A 387 10.98 6.63 -0.85
CA PHE A 387 12.45 6.69 -0.89
C PHE A 387 12.96 7.53 0.30
N GLY A 388 14.26 7.80 0.36
CA GLY A 388 14.90 8.60 1.39
C GLY A 388 15.25 10.02 0.95
N ARG A 389 16.07 10.67 1.80
CA ARG A 389 16.53 12.03 1.58
C ARG A 389 18.06 12.08 1.54
N THR A 390 18.60 13.07 0.80
CA THR A 390 20.05 13.25 0.67
C THR A 390 20.69 13.66 1.99
N VAL A 391 21.93 13.24 2.21
CA VAL A 391 22.76 13.70 3.34
C VAL A 391 23.18 15.16 3.16
N TYR A 392 23.29 15.63 1.92
CA TYR A 392 23.59 17.02 1.63
C TYR A 392 22.34 17.91 1.65
N CYS A 393 22.57 19.18 1.93
CA CYS A 393 21.51 20.19 1.90
C CYS A 393 21.10 20.53 0.47
N GLN A 394 19.81 20.58 0.22
CA GLN A 394 19.23 21.26 -0.93
C GLN A 394 19.12 22.75 -0.62
N GLY A 395 19.64 23.60 -1.51
CA GLY A 395 19.66 25.05 -1.33
C GLY A 395 20.70 25.50 -0.29
N THR A 396 20.36 26.50 0.50
CA THR A 396 21.29 27.11 1.46
C THR A 396 21.24 26.38 2.80
N LEU A 397 22.40 25.93 3.28
CA LEU A 397 22.57 25.36 4.61
C LEU A 397 22.81 26.48 5.64
N THR A 398 22.00 26.48 6.69
CA THR A 398 22.20 27.33 7.87
C THR A 398 22.18 26.51 9.14
N ASN A 399 22.54 27.06 10.28
CA ASN A 399 22.45 26.40 11.58
C ASN A 399 20.99 26.09 11.98
N GLU A 400 20.03 26.89 11.47
CA GLU A 400 18.63 26.83 11.89
C GLU A 400 17.77 26.02 10.91
N THR A 401 18.09 26.09 9.62
CA THR A 401 17.27 25.46 8.59
C THR A 401 18.09 24.90 7.44
N TYR A 402 17.58 23.82 6.88
CA TYR A 402 18.05 23.14 5.67
C TYR A 402 16.89 22.37 5.04
N GLY A 403 17.06 22.02 3.78
CA GLY A 403 16.21 21.07 3.05
C GLY A 403 17.01 19.88 2.57
N ARG A 404 16.35 18.82 2.14
CA ARG A 404 16.99 17.64 1.56
C ARG A 404 16.30 17.25 0.27
N ASP A 405 17.09 16.84 -0.72
CA ASP A 405 16.59 16.31 -1.98
C ASP A 405 16.26 14.81 -1.86
N HIS A 406 15.71 14.23 -2.91
CA HIS A 406 15.36 12.82 -2.99
C HIS A 406 16.61 11.93 -3.03
N HIS A 407 16.57 10.82 -2.30
CA HIS A 407 17.64 9.84 -2.28
C HIS A 407 17.10 8.40 -2.34
N PRO A 408 17.13 7.75 -3.52
CA PRO A 408 16.55 6.43 -3.69
C PRO A 408 17.46 5.29 -3.21
N ARG A 409 18.77 5.54 -3.00
CA ARG A 409 19.77 4.50 -2.71
C ARG A 409 19.76 3.98 -1.28
N SER A 410 19.25 4.75 -0.34
CA SER A 410 19.09 4.31 1.04
C SER A 410 17.96 5.05 1.72
N PHE A 411 17.10 4.33 2.43
CA PHE A 411 16.07 4.91 3.27
C PHE A 411 15.62 3.92 4.34
N SER A 412 14.90 4.44 5.33
CA SER A 412 14.44 3.64 6.46
C SER A 412 12.93 3.46 6.46
N ILE A 413 12.52 2.26 6.78
CA ILE A 413 11.14 1.89 7.14
C ILE A 413 11.17 1.11 8.45
N PHE A 414 10.02 0.89 9.07
CA PHE A 414 9.93 -0.17 10.07
C PHE A 414 8.76 -1.11 9.79
N MET A 415 8.88 -2.32 10.32
CA MET A 415 7.83 -3.34 10.30
C MET A 415 7.61 -3.85 11.72
N ALA A 416 6.38 -4.34 12.00
CA ALA A 416 6.03 -4.94 13.29
C ALA A 416 4.97 -6.03 13.12
N GLY A 417 4.94 -7.01 14.04
CA GLY A 417 3.95 -8.08 14.04
C GLY A 417 3.99 -9.00 12.85
N GLY A 418 2.99 -9.85 12.69
CA GLY A 418 2.78 -10.67 11.49
C GLY A 418 3.95 -11.56 11.08
N GLY A 419 4.76 -12.05 12.04
CA GLY A 419 5.93 -12.88 11.77
C GLY A 419 7.24 -12.12 11.57
N ILE A 420 7.27 -10.82 11.87
CA ILE A 420 8.49 -10.00 11.89
C ILE A 420 9.18 -10.12 13.27
N LYS A 421 10.50 -10.21 13.29
CA LYS A 421 11.28 -10.14 14.53
C LYS A 421 11.27 -8.71 15.07
N GLY A 422 10.73 -8.52 16.27
CA GLY A 422 10.82 -7.24 16.98
C GLY A 422 12.18 -7.01 17.65
N GLY A 423 12.43 -5.77 18.07
CA GLY A 423 13.60 -5.38 18.85
C GLY A 423 14.91 -5.39 18.06
N MET A 424 14.87 -5.22 16.73
CA MET A 424 16.06 -5.28 15.89
C MET A 424 16.16 -4.17 14.87
N THR A 425 17.39 -3.93 14.44
CA THR A 425 17.70 -3.10 13.28
C THR A 425 18.33 -3.96 12.20
N TYR A 426 17.84 -3.87 10.96
CA TYR A 426 18.33 -4.60 9.80
C TYR A 426 19.01 -3.67 8.79
N GLY A 427 20.16 -4.11 8.31
CA GLY A 427 20.98 -3.43 7.32
C GLY A 427 21.73 -2.21 7.87
N ALA A 428 22.73 -1.78 7.12
CA ALA A 428 23.55 -0.63 7.48
C ALA A 428 23.91 0.20 6.23
N THR A 429 24.12 1.50 6.46
CA THR A 429 24.65 2.44 5.47
C THR A 429 26.03 2.92 5.89
N ASP A 430 26.78 3.54 4.96
CA ASP A 430 28.09 4.14 5.22
C ASP A 430 28.02 5.27 6.26
N ASP A 431 29.16 5.86 6.62
CA ASP A 431 29.24 6.95 7.58
C ASP A 431 28.44 8.20 7.20
N TYR A 432 28.15 8.35 5.93
CA TYR A 432 27.32 9.43 5.40
C TYR A 432 25.82 9.06 5.37
N GLY A 433 25.45 7.79 5.60
CA GLY A 433 24.08 7.31 5.41
C GLY A 433 23.65 7.37 3.93
N TYR A 434 24.61 7.38 3.01
CA TYR A 434 24.38 7.63 1.58
C TYR A 434 24.34 6.35 0.75
N ASN A 435 25.22 5.39 1.05
CA ASN A 435 25.25 4.09 0.37
C ASN A 435 25.01 2.96 1.37
N ILE A 436 24.31 1.93 0.93
CA ILE A 436 24.12 0.72 1.72
C ILE A 436 25.42 -0.09 1.72
N VAL A 437 25.84 -0.53 2.90
CA VAL A 437 27.05 -1.36 3.11
C VAL A 437 26.72 -2.77 3.60
N GLU A 438 25.53 -2.98 4.18
CA GLU A 438 25.09 -4.27 4.70
C GLU A 438 23.60 -4.48 4.50
N GLY A 439 23.21 -5.71 4.15
CA GLY A 439 21.82 -6.17 4.11
C GLY A 439 20.91 -5.34 3.19
N PRO A 440 21.25 -5.11 1.89
CA PRO A 440 20.38 -4.33 1.02
C PRO A 440 19.01 -4.98 0.89
N MET A 441 17.94 -4.19 0.94
CA MET A 441 16.57 -4.61 0.73
C MET A 441 15.89 -3.74 -0.33
N HIS A 442 15.64 -4.32 -1.48
CA HIS A 442 14.93 -3.65 -2.56
C HIS A 442 13.42 -3.57 -2.28
N VAL A 443 12.71 -2.60 -2.88
CA VAL A 443 11.26 -2.49 -2.75
C VAL A 443 10.54 -3.79 -3.13
N ASN A 444 11.00 -4.48 -4.17
CA ASN A 444 10.41 -5.77 -4.56
C ASN A 444 10.79 -6.93 -3.63
N ASP A 445 11.89 -6.84 -2.86
CA ASP A 445 12.19 -7.79 -1.77
C ASP A 445 11.23 -7.58 -0.59
N LEU A 446 10.85 -6.32 -0.31
CA LEU A 446 9.78 -6.02 0.63
C LEU A 446 8.46 -6.69 0.19
N HIS A 447 8.08 -6.55 -1.08
CA HIS A 447 6.88 -7.20 -1.62
C HIS A 447 6.93 -8.73 -1.47
N ALA A 448 8.06 -9.35 -1.80
CA ALA A 448 8.27 -10.79 -1.62
C ALA A 448 8.16 -11.21 -0.15
N THR A 449 8.73 -10.41 0.76
CA THR A 449 8.71 -10.67 2.21
C THR A 449 7.30 -10.52 2.79
N VAL A 450 6.55 -9.48 2.38
CA VAL A 450 5.13 -9.29 2.79
C VAL A 450 4.27 -10.46 2.33
N LEU A 451 4.40 -10.88 1.07
CA LEU A 451 3.68 -12.05 0.55
C LEU A 451 4.05 -13.32 1.31
N HIS A 452 5.33 -13.50 1.65
CA HIS A 452 5.78 -14.64 2.44
C HIS A 452 5.15 -14.66 3.84
N CYS A 453 5.09 -13.52 4.55
CA CYS A 453 4.39 -13.46 5.85
C CYS A 453 2.93 -13.91 5.74
N LEU A 454 2.28 -13.64 4.60
CA LEU A 454 0.90 -14.05 4.30
C LEU A 454 0.79 -15.50 3.78
N GLY A 455 1.88 -16.27 3.76
CA GLY A 455 1.89 -17.66 3.29
C GLY A 455 1.89 -17.78 1.77
N ILE A 456 2.24 -16.74 1.04
CA ILE A 456 2.25 -16.71 -0.42
C ILE A 456 3.69 -16.79 -0.94
N ASP A 457 3.95 -17.76 -1.80
CA ASP A 457 5.14 -17.77 -2.64
C ASP A 457 4.97 -16.72 -3.74
N HIS A 458 5.80 -15.69 -3.69
CA HIS A 458 5.71 -14.52 -4.56
C HIS A 458 6.01 -14.82 -6.04
N GLU A 459 6.68 -15.95 -6.35
CA GLU A 459 6.95 -16.38 -7.71
C GLU A 459 5.77 -17.16 -8.31
N ARG A 460 4.96 -17.79 -7.47
CA ARG A 460 3.82 -18.62 -7.88
C ARG A 460 2.51 -17.84 -8.01
N LEU A 461 2.37 -16.71 -7.30
CA LEU A 461 1.20 -15.84 -7.46
C LEU A 461 1.38 -14.96 -8.69
N THR A 462 0.82 -15.41 -9.80
CA THR A 462 0.93 -14.72 -11.10
C THR A 462 -0.42 -14.52 -11.76
N ILE A 463 -0.50 -13.56 -12.67
CA ILE A 463 -1.61 -13.38 -13.59
C ILE A 463 -1.07 -13.23 -15.02
N PRO A 464 -1.65 -13.92 -16.01
CA PRO A 464 -1.26 -13.75 -17.41
C PRO A 464 -1.76 -12.38 -17.92
N PHE A 465 -0.85 -11.56 -18.40
CA PHE A 465 -1.17 -10.26 -18.99
C PHE A 465 -0.22 -9.92 -20.12
N GLN A 466 -0.75 -9.65 -21.31
CA GLN A 466 0.01 -9.28 -22.52
C GLN A 466 1.18 -10.23 -22.83
N GLY A 467 0.98 -11.53 -22.62
CA GLY A 467 1.99 -12.56 -22.89
C GLY A 467 3.04 -12.76 -21.80
N LEU A 468 2.93 -12.08 -20.67
CA LEU A 468 3.80 -12.22 -19.51
C LEU A 468 3.00 -12.70 -18.29
N ASP A 469 3.65 -13.44 -17.42
CA ASP A 469 3.13 -13.76 -16.09
C ASP A 469 3.52 -12.62 -15.12
N LEU A 470 2.58 -11.69 -14.87
CA LEU A 470 2.80 -10.59 -13.95
C LEU A 470 2.91 -11.10 -12.51
N ARG A 471 3.83 -10.49 -11.75
CA ARG A 471 4.02 -10.69 -10.30
C ARG A 471 4.12 -9.34 -9.60
N LEU A 472 3.70 -9.26 -8.35
CA LEU A 472 3.90 -8.06 -7.52
C LEU A 472 5.40 -7.76 -7.32
N SER A 473 6.21 -8.79 -7.11
CA SER A 473 7.65 -8.67 -6.93
C SER A 473 8.44 -8.43 -8.23
N GLY A 474 7.77 -8.18 -9.35
CA GLY A 474 8.39 -7.92 -10.64
C GLY A 474 8.92 -9.17 -11.33
N VAL A 475 9.69 -8.96 -12.40
CA VAL A 475 10.21 -10.04 -13.27
C VAL A 475 11.63 -10.50 -12.88
N GLU A 476 12.37 -9.64 -12.19
CA GLU A 476 13.73 -9.96 -11.74
C GLU A 476 13.69 -10.94 -10.55
N GLN A 477 14.81 -11.64 -10.33
CA GLN A 477 14.96 -12.49 -9.17
C GLN A 477 14.95 -11.61 -7.91
N ARG A 478 14.04 -11.90 -7.00
CA ARG A 478 13.88 -11.21 -5.72
C ARG A 478 13.91 -12.21 -4.58
N ARG A 479 14.31 -11.75 -3.40
CA ARG A 479 14.41 -12.61 -2.24
C ARG A 479 13.42 -12.23 -1.15
N VAL A 480 12.98 -13.23 -0.43
CA VAL A 480 12.40 -13.05 0.90
C VAL A 480 13.54 -12.74 1.88
N VAL A 481 13.44 -11.64 2.60
CA VAL A 481 14.45 -11.24 3.60
C VAL A 481 14.18 -12.02 4.88
N SER A 482 14.66 -13.25 4.91
CA SER A 482 14.43 -14.20 6.02
C SER A 482 15.06 -13.78 7.34
N GLU A 483 16.07 -12.93 7.29
CA GLU A 483 16.82 -12.42 8.46
C GLU A 483 15.92 -11.63 9.44
N ILE A 484 14.87 -10.99 8.91
CA ILE A 484 13.89 -10.22 9.69
C ILE A 484 12.65 -11.03 10.09
N LEU A 485 12.56 -12.32 9.72
CA LEU A 485 11.41 -13.19 10.02
C LEU A 485 11.62 -14.00 11.29
N SER A 486 10.54 -14.17 12.10
CA SER A 486 10.51 -14.95 13.35
C SER A 486 10.23 -16.45 13.13
#